data_1d2fd4b02e06b8d240e59f87ea35784d
#
_entry.id   1d2fd4b02e06b8d240e59f87ea35784d
#
_cell.length_a   1.000
_cell.length_b   1.000
_cell.length_c   1.000
_cell.angle_alpha   90.00
_cell.angle_beta   90.00
_cell.angle_gamma   90.00
#
_symmetry.space_group_name_H-M   'P 1'
#
loop_
_entity.id
_entity.type
_entity.pdbx_description
1 polymer ?
#
loop_
_entity_poly.entity_id
_entity_poly.type
_entity_poly.pdbx_seq_one_letter_code
_entity_poly.pdbx_strand_id
1 'polypeptide(L)'
;MTEFMECNWEDGIPATILCGGIRGTEFGIETADRHSFFTLAPECHGARVTDDRTLMNGPADGERHLTVEMAEGRWDAVIATRLRKQGLTLSASLTTLSASLFQDFVVRAVFSAESFAEAAIGEARFRHTGSNIYHQYPVRHAALSGLAGRAEIRVTGAVTGSAFEQVLYVRDAPEGWVVHARLIPAPPYAHLWVRWFNRYFRLSLPDPASRALLSIPVLKSRLWYAAERGGRDALQLQASGLARLQASERIALSMEMNFERS
;
A
#
# COMPACT_ATOMS: atom_id res chain seq x y z
N MET A 1 0.09 0.63 -35.07
CA MET A 1 -0.58 1.71 -34.33
C MET A 1 -0.06 1.69 -32.90
N THR A 2 0.63 2.72 -32.47
CA THR A 2 1.05 2.88 -31.07
C THR A 2 -0.16 3.42 -30.31
N GLU A 3 -0.96 2.52 -29.72
CA GLU A 3 -1.98 2.96 -28.76
C GLU A 3 -1.27 3.58 -27.56
N PHE A 4 -1.65 4.81 -27.26
CA PHE A 4 -1.22 5.49 -26.05
C PHE A 4 -1.95 4.91 -24.86
N MET A 5 -1.35 4.99 -23.69
CA MET A 5 -2.03 4.72 -22.46
C MET A 5 -3.16 5.73 -22.27
N GLU A 6 -4.39 5.25 -22.13
CA GLU A 6 -5.53 6.08 -21.77
C GLU A 6 -5.58 6.22 -20.25
N CYS A 7 -5.81 7.43 -19.78
CA CYS A 7 -5.94 7.73 -18.37
C CYS A 7 -7.16 8.62 -18.13
N ASN A 8 -8.02 8.16 -17.25
CA ASN A 8 -9.08 8.99 -16.70
C ASN A 8 -8.60 9.56 -15.35
N TRP A 9 -8.56 10.87 -15.25
CA TRP A 9 -8.10 11.59 -14.06
C TRP A 9 -9.26 11.98 -13.15
N GLU A 10 -9.06 11.83 -11.85
CA GLU A 10 -9.92 12.35 -10.81
C GLU A 10 -9.04 13.01 -9.74
N ASP A 11 -9.26 14.30 -9.49
CA ASP A 11 -8.52 15.09 -8.51
C ASP A 11 -6.99 14.95 -8.60
N GLY A 12 -6.43 14.98 -9.82
CA GLY A 12 -4.98 14.90 -10.06
C GLY A 12 -4.36 13.51 -9.91
N ILE A 13 -5.17 12.48 -9.71
CA ILE A 13 -4.76 11.07 -9.60
C ILE A 13 -5.51 10.27 -10.66
N PRO A 14 -4.90 9.21 -11.25
CA PRO A 14 -5.63 8.33 -12.15
C PRO A 14 -6.78 7.60 -11.43
N ALA A 15 -8.02 7.82 -11.85
CA ALA A 15 -9.14 6.98 -11.46
C ALA A 15 -9.06 5.62 -12.18
N THR A 16 -8.67 5.65 -13.47
CA THR A 16 -8.50 4.44 -14.29
C THR A 16 -7.40 4.66 -15.31
N ILE A 17 -6.61 3.63 -15.54
CA ILE A 17 -5.69 3.54 -16.67
C ILE A 17 -6.07 2.35 -17.57
N LEU A 18 -5.88 2.50 -18.87
CA LEU A 18 -6.00 1.43 -19.86
C LEU A 18 -4.75 1.43 -20.74
N CYS A 19 -4.07 0.30 -20.82
CA CYS A 19 -2.86 0.13 -21.63
C CYS A 19 -2.85 -1.26 -22.27
N GLY A 20 -3.29 -1.36 -23.56
CA GLY A 20 -3.24 -2.62 -24.29
C GLY A 20 -3.99 -3.78 -23.64
N GLY A 21 -5.18 -3.51 -23.06
CA GLY A 21 -5.97 -4.50 -22.32
C GLY A 21 -5.64 -4.60 -20.84
N ILE A 22 -4.56 -3.99 -20.36
CA ILE A 22 -4.24 -3.88 -18.93
C ILE A 22 -5.10 -2.76 -18.35
N ARG A 23 -5.91 -3.09 -17.34
CA ARG A 23 -6.73 -2.14 -16.60
C ARG A 23 -6.23 -2.00 -15.17
N GLY A 24 -5.92 -0.75 -14.78
CA GLY A 24 -5.59 -0.38 -13.41
C GLY A 24 -6.57 0.65 -12.86
N THR A 25 -6.84 0.58 -11.55
CA THR A 25 -7.77 1.43 -10.80
C THR A 25 -7.26 1.72 -9.40
N GLU A 26 -7.98 2.53 -8.65
CA GLU A 26 -7.76 2.79 -7.23
C GLU A 26 -6.32 3.18 -6.90
N PHE A 27 -5.75 4.07 -7.73
CA PHE A 27 -4.44 4.64 -7.45
C PHE A 27 -4.53 5.65 -6.32
N GLY A 28 -3.57 5.62 -5.39
CA GLY A 28 -3.57 6.59 -4.31
C GLY A 28 -2.74 6.19 -3.13
N ILE A 29 -3.10 6.73 -1.97
CA ILE A 29 -2.43 6.46 -0.70
C ILE A 29 -3.41 5.92 0.34
N GLU A 30 -2.84 5.16 1.27
CA GLU A 30 -3.51 4.71 2.49
C GLU A 30 -2.57 4.88 3.68
N THR A 31 -3.13 5.11 4.85
CA THR A 31 -2.42 5.06 6.12
C THR A 31 -3.39 4.76 7.26
N ALA A 32 -2.88 4.20 8.34
CA ALA A 32 -3.67 3.90 9.53
C ALA A 32 -2.92 4.29 10.80
N ASP A 33 -3.67 4.70 11.82
CA ASP A 33 -3.25 4.68 13.20
C ASP A 33 -4.03 3.62 13.99
N ARG A 34 -4.08 3.68 15.33
CA ARG A 34 -4.85 2.71 16.14
C ARG A 34 -6.35 2.83 15.98
N HIS A 35 -6.86 4.01 15.68
CA HIS A 35 -8.28 4.37 15.78
C HIS A 35 -8.87 4.87 14.48
N SER A 36 -8.03 5.21 13.51
CA SER A 36 -8.44 5.76 12.24
C SER A 36 -7.74 5.10 11.05
N PHE A 37 -8.40 5.17 9.92
CA PHE A 37 -7.90 4.70 8.62
C PHE A 37 -8.21 5.77 7.58
N PHE A 38 -7.18 6.18 6.86
CA PHE A 38 -7.28 7.09 5.73
C PHE A 38 -7.02 6.34 4.43
N THR A 39 -7.89 6.54 3.47
CA THR A 39 -7.72 6.15 2.07
C THR A 39 -8.38 7.20 1.18
N LEU A 40 -7.97 7.31 -0.06
CA LEU A 40 -8.65 8.15 -1.07
C LEU A 40 -9.94 7.51 -1.59
N ALA A 41 -10.17 6.23 -1.30
CA ALA A 41 -11.45 5.57 -1.55
C ALA A 41 -12.52 6.03 -0.53
N PRO A 42 -13.82 5.79 -0.79
CA PRO A 42 -14.91 6.25 0.08
C PRO A 42 -14.91 5.71 1.52
N GLU A 43 -14.06 4.74 1.83
CA GLU A 43 -14.07 3.97 3.09
C GLU A 43 -13.21 4.56 4.21
N CYS A 44 -12.92 5.87 4.21
CA CYS A 44 -12.22 6.53 5.31
C CYS A 44 -12.96 6.34 6.63
N HIS A 45 -12.24 6.01 7.69
CA HIS A 45 -12.78 5.85 9.03
C HIS A 45 -11.97 6.65 10.05
N GLY A 46 -12.62 7.57 10.75
CA GLY A 46 -11.98 8.37 11.80
C GLY A 46 -10.90 9.34 11.29
N ALA A 47 -10.79 9.53 9.98
CA ALA A 47 -9.91 10.49 9.34
C ALA A 47 -10.72 11.56 8.62
N ARG A 48 -10.20 12.79 8.57
CA ARG A 48 -10.84 13.94 7.92
C ARG A 48 -9.85 14.71 7.09
N VAL A 49 -10.17 14.93 5.82
CA VAL A 49 -9.45 15.87 4.95
C VAL A 49 -9.86 17.29 5.33
N THR A 50 -8.91 18.15 5.65
CA THR A 50 -9.14 19.55 6.05
C THR A 50 -8.70 20.55 5.00
N ASP A 51 -7.82 20.17 4.08
CA ASP A 51 -7.44 20.92 2.88
C ASP A 51 -7.18 19.92 1.74
N ASP A 52 -7.62 20.26 0.53
CA ASP A 52 -7.49 19.42 -0.67
C ASP A 52 -7.29 20.31 -1.88
N ARG A 53 -6.17 20.15 -2.58
CA ARG A 53 -5.82 20.93 -3.76
C ARG A 53 -5.27 20.04 -4.84
N THR A 54 -5.79 20.22 -6.03
CA THR A 54 -5.37 19.50 -7.22
C THR A 54 -4.63 20.43 -8.17
N LEU A 55 -3.52 19.92 -8.72
CA LEU A 55 -2.74 20.58 -9.76
C LEU A 55 -2.58 19.62 -10.94
N MET A 56 -2.95 20.08 -12.13
CA MET A 56 -2.70 19.35 -13.37
C MET A 56 -1.63 20.09 -14.18
N ASN A 57 -0.48 19.46 -14.34
CA ASN A 57 0.66 20.00 -15.09
C ASN A 57 0.71 19.43 -16.52
N GLY A 58 -0.46 19.43 -17.18
CA GLY A 58 -0.65 18.86 -18.51
C GLY A 58 -1.42 17.53 -18.48
N PRO A 59 -1.52 16.83 -19.62
CA PRO A 59 -2.32 15.61 -19.75
C PRO A 59 -1.65 14.37 -19.11
N ALA A 60 -0.37 14.45 -18.76
CA ALA A 60 0.42 13.32 -18.28
C ALA A 60 0.86 13.43 -16.81
N ASP A 61 0.74 14.59 -16.20
CA ASP A 61 1.23 14.85 -14.85
C ASP A 61 0.13 15.47 -13.99
N GLY A 62 -0.21 14.80 -12.89
CA GLY A 62 -1.16 15.27 -11.89
C GLY A 62 -0.54 15.28 -10.50
N GLU A 63 -0.97 16.20 -9.68
CA GLU A 63 -0.54 16.33 -8.29
C GLU A 63 -1.73 16.68 -7.40
N ARG A 64 -1.83 16.04 -6.23
CA ARG A 64 -2.84 16.31 -5.21
C ARG A 64 -2.17 16.58 -3.88
N HIS A 65 -2.54 17.67 -3.25
CA HIS A 65 -2.06 18.08 -1.93
C HIS A 65 -3.21 17.94 -0.94
N LEU A 66 -2.95 17.24 0.14
CA LEU A 66 -3.94 16.95 1.19
C LEU A 66 -3.41 17.35 2.55
N THR A 67 -4.26 17.99 3.37
CA THR A 67 -4.05 18.03 4.82
C THR A 67 -5.06 17.10 5.48
N VAL A 68 -4.60 16.18 6.30
CA VAL A 68 -5.44 15.15 6.93
C VAL A 68 -5.28 15.20 8.45
N GLU A 69 -6.39 15.16 9.14
CA GLU A 69 -6.49 14.92 10.58
C GLU A 69 -6.93 13.48 10.82
N MET A 70 -6.19 12.78 11.66
CA MET A 70 -6.49 11.43 12.15
C MET A 70 -6.62 11.45 13.67
N ALA A 71 -7.06 10.35 14.26
CA ALA A 71 -7.23 10.27 15.70
C ALA A 71 -5.91 10.48 16.48
N GLU A 72 -4.79 10.09 15.91
CA GLU A 72 -3.48 10.14 16.55
C GLU A 72 -2.46 10.99 15.78
N GLY A 73 -2.93 12.03 15.07
CA GLY A 73 -2.03 12.97 14.41
C GLY A 73 -2.63 13.79 13.28
N ARG A 74 -1.83 14.72 12.80
CA ARG A 74 -2.14 15.58 11.65
C ARG A 74 -0.94 15.67 10.73
N TRP A 75 -1.18 15.60 9.43
CA TRP A 75 -0.12 15.56 8.43
C TRP A 75 -0.57 16.13 7.09
N ASP A 76 0.40 16.58 6.30
CA ASP A 76 0.23 16.94 4.90
C ASP A 76 0.73 15.80 4.01
N ALA A 77 0.05 15.55 2.90
CA ALA A 77 0.53 14.65 1.85
C ALA A 77 0.57 15.35 0.50
N VAL A 78 1.58 15.02 -0.28
CA VAL A 78 1.68 15.35 -1.70
C VAL A 78 1.73 14.03 -2.46
N ILE A 79 0.77 13.83 -3.37
CA ILE A 79 0.66 12.67 -4.24
C ILE A 79 0.90 13.16 -5.65
N ALA A 80 1.93 12.65 -6.31
CA ALA A 80 2.27 13.03 -7.67
C ALA A 80 2.22 11.81 -8.59
N THR A 81 1.52 11.94 -9.71
CA THR A 81 1.45 10.93 -10.76
C THR A 81 2.08 11.45 -12.03
N ARG A 82 2.92 10.63 -12.63
CA ARG A 82 3.51 10.90 -13.94
C ARG A 82 3.27 9.74 -14.87
N LEU A 83 2.52 9.98 -15.94
CA LEU A 83 2.31 9.00 -17.00
C LEU A 83 3.52 8.94 -17.93
N ARG A 84 3.79 7.73 -18.43
CA ARG A 84 4.79 7.43 -19.47
C ARG A 84 4.11 6.70 -20.60
N LYS A 85 4.81 6.49 -21.69
CA LYS A 85 4.26 5.79 -22.87
C LYS A 85 3.71 4.39 -22.55
N GLN A 86 4.39 3.66 -21.67
CA GLN A 86 4.04 2.28 -21.29
C GLN A 86 4.12 2.08 -19.78
N GLY A 87 3.63 3.03 -19.00
CA GLY A 87 3.65 2.92 -17.56
C GLY A 87 3.36 4.23 -16.85
N LEU A 88 3.47 4.20 -15.55
CA LEU A 88 3.31 5.39 -14.71
C LEU A 88 4.20 5.30 -13.47
N THR A 89 4.48 6.46 -12.91
CA THR A 89 5.06 6.59 -11.57
C THR A 89 4.04 7.26 -10.66
N LEU A 90 3.76 6.64 -9.54
CA LEU A 90 2.96 7.20 -8.46
C LEU A 90 3.87 7.42 -7.25
N SER A 91 4.03 8.65 -6.86
CA SER A 91 4.87 9.06 -5.73
C SER A 91 4.04 9.73 -4.68
N ALA A 92 4.32 9.45 -3.43
CA ALA A 92 3.67 10.13 -2.32
C ALA A 92 4.67 10.49 -1.23
N SER A 93 4.49 11.66 -0.64
CA SER A 93 5.22 12.06 0.56
C SER A 93 4.24 12.55 1.61
N LEU A 94 4.53 12.23 2.86
CA LEU A 94 3.78 12.66 4.01
C LEU A 94 4.71 13.42 4.95
N THR A 95 4.27 14.60 5.40
CA THR A 95 4.98 15.43 6.38
C THR A 95 4.06 15.66 7.58
N THR A 96 4.50 15.31 8.75
CA THR A 96 3.73 15.48 9.98
C THR A 96 3.65 16.94 10.41
N LEU A 97 2.45 17.41 10.73
CA LEU A 97 2.20 18.74 11.30
C LEU A 97 2.20 18.72 12.83
N SER A 98 1.93 17.55 13.41
CA SER A 98 2.02 17.27 14.85
C SER A 98 2.68 15.90 15.06
N ALA A 99 3.06 15.58 16.28
CA ALA A 99 3.49 14.23 16.59
C ALA A 99 2.35 13.25 16.25
N SER A 100 2.64 12.25 15.42
CA SER A 100 1.66 11.35 14.83
C SER A 100 2.10 9.91 14.94
N LEU A 101 1.12 8.99 15.08
CA LEU A 101 1.34 7.55 15.12
C LEU A 101 0.88 6.91 13.81
N PHE A 102 1.67 5.98 13.28
CA PHE A 102 1.39 5.30 12.03
C PHE A 102 1.55 3.79 12.18
N GLN A 103 0.57 3.04 11.67
CA GLN A 103 0.67 1.59 11.44
C GLN A 103 1.34 1.29 10.09
N ASP A 104 1.16 2.15 9.13
CA ASP A 104 1.77 2.08 7.80
C ASP A 104 1.63 3.40 7.05
N PHE A 105 2.33 3.49 5.93
CA PHE A 105 2.09 4.45 4.87
C PHE A 105 2.19 3.71 3.54
N VAL A 106 1.19 3.83 2.70
CA VAL A 106 0.99 2.99 1.52
C VAL A 106 0.81 3.85 0.28
N VAL A 107 1.45 3.45 -0.81
CA VAL A 107 1.10 3.81 -2.18
C VAL A 107 0.48 2.57 -2.81
N ARG A 108 -0.76 2.70 -3.32
CA ARG A 108 -1.55 1.57 -3.82
C ARG A 108 -1.93 1.69 -5.28
N ALA A 109 -2.19 0.53 -5.90
CA ALA A 109 -2.86 0.37 -7.18
C ALA A 109 -3.63 -0.96 -7.19
N VAL A 110 -4.73 -1.04 -7.92
CA VAL A 110 -5.49 -2.27 -8.16
C VAL A 110 -5.49 -2.59 -9.64
N PHE A 111 -5.26 -3.86 -9.98
CA PHE A 111 -5.27 -4.35 -11.35
C PHE A 111 -6.32 -5.43 -11.52
N SER A 112 -7.11 -5.34 -12.58
CA SER A 112 -8.19 -6.30 -12.88
C SER A 112 -7.67 -7.73 -13.00
N ALA A 113 -8.43 -8.69 -12.47
CA ALA A 113 -8.22 -10.11 -12.64
C ALA A 113 -8.27 -10.54 -14.12
N GLU A 114 -9.05 -9.85 -14.94
CA GLU A 114 -9.13 -10.09 -16.39
C GLU A 114 -7.80 -9.77 -17.09
N SER A 115 -7.04 -8.80 -16.58
CA SER A 115 -5.74 -8.43 -17.14
C SER A 115 -4.65 -9.42 -16.74
N PHE A 116 -4.68 -9.92 -15.49
CA PHE A 116 -3.58 -10.69 -14.92
C PHE A 116 -4.05 -11.91 -14.14
N ALA A 117 -3.65 -13.09 -14.61
CA ALA A 117 -3.96 -14.37 -13.97
C ALA A 117 -2.97 -14.75 -12.86
N GLU A 118 -1.77 -14.17 -12.88
CA GLU A 118 -0.68 -14.53 -11.96
C GLU A 118 0.01 -13.30 -11.39
N ALA A 119 0.52 -13.44 -10.18
CA ALA A 119 1.38 -12.47 -9.51
C ALA A 119 2.68 -13.14 -9.03
N ALA A 120 3.78 -12.40 -9.07
CA ALA A 120 5.06 -12.79 -8.51
C ALA A 120 5.55 -11.67 -7.58
N ILE A 121 6.05 -12.03 -6.39
CA ILE A 121 6.65 -11.11 -5.43
C ILE A 121 7.90 -11.76 -4.84
N GLY A 122 9.07 -11.19 -5.11
CA GLY A 122 10.33 -11.89 -4.88
C GLY A 122 10.38 -13.19 -5.69
N GLU A 123 10.61 -14.31 -5.01
CA GLU A 123 10.64 -15.66 -5.62
C GLU A 123 9.27 -16.36 -5.61
N ALA A 124 8.32 -15.84 -4.84
CA ALA A 124 7.00 -16.45 -4.70
C ALA A 124 6.09 -16.11 -5.89
N ARG A 125 5.30 -17.07 -6.33
CA ARG A 125 4.35 -16.96 -7.44
C ARG A 125 2.98 -17.44 -7.00
N PHE A 126 1.95 -16.72 -7.44
CA PHE A 126 0.55 -16.97 -7.06
C PHE A 126 -0.34 -16.89 -8.29
N ARG A 127 -1.38 -17.70 -8.31
CA ARG A 127 -2.48 -17.59 -9.27
C ARG A 127 -3.64 -16.84 -8.65
N HIS A 128 -4.35 -16.10 -9.47
CA HIS A 128 -5.56 -15.42 -9.06
C HIS A 128 -6.67 -16.44 -8.73
N THR A 129 -7.22 -16.33 -7.54
CA THR A 129 -8.32 -17.16 -7.03
C THR A 129 -9.39 -16.34 -6.31
N GLY A 130 -9.16 -15.04 -6.11
CA GLY A 130 -10.05 -14.15 -5.35
C GLY A 130 -10.16 -14.51 -3.87
N SER A 131 -9.15 -15.20 -3.32
CA SER A 131 -9.16 -15.77 -1.96
C SER A 131 -8.95 -14.74 -0.84
N ASN A 132 -8.65 -13.50 -1.19
CA ASN A 132 -8.20 -12.45 -0.26
C ASN A 132 -6.93 -12.77 0.53
N ILE A 133 -6.17 -13.76 0.08
CA ILE A 133 -4.84 -14.04 0.61
C ILE A 133 -3.90 -12.92 0.18
N TYR A 134 -3.07 -12.45 1.10
CA TYR A 134 -2.05 -11.46 0.80
C TYR A 134 -0.65 -11.94 1.19
N HIS A 135 0.33 -11.43 0.46
CA HIS A 135 1.75 -11.71 0.66
C HIS A 135 2.50 -10.39 0.77
N GLN A 136 3.35 -10.29 1.77
CA GLN A 136 4.13 -9.10 2.04
C GLN A 136 5.59 -9.48 2.29
N TYR A 137 6.51 -8.85 1.57
CA TYR A 137 7.94 -9.16 1.66
C TYR A 137 8.80 -7.88 1.63
N PRO A 138 9.98 -7.89 2.26
CA PRO A 138 10.94 -6.79 2.22
C PRO A 138 11.68 -6.75 0.87
N VAL A 139 10.92 -6.69 -0.21
CA VAL A 139 11.43 -6.62 -1.59
C VAL A 139 10.96 -5.33 -2.25
N ARG A 140 11.59 -4.98 -3.39
CA ARG A 140 11.27 -3.76 -4.14
C ARG A 140 10.65 -4.04 -5.51
N HIS A 141 10.36 -5.30 -5.80
CA HIS A 141 9.87 -5.70 -7.11
C HIS A 141 8.77 -6.73 -6.99
N ALA A 142 7.71 -6.55 -7.77
CA ALA A 142 6.66 -7.50 -8.05
C ALA A 142 6.31 -7.47 -9.54
N ALA A 143 5.73 -8.54 -10.04
CA ALA A 143 5.23 -8.62 -11.41
C ALA A 143 3.85 -9.25 -11.44
N LEU A 144 2.98 -8.74 -12.30
CA LEU A 144 1.70 -9.34 -12.64
C LEU A 144 1.77 -9.81 -14.09
N SER A 145 1.20 -10.98 -14.41
CA SER A 145 1.22 -11.54 -15.76
C SER A 145 -0.11 -12.21 -16.13
N GLY A 146 -0.47 -12.11 -17.41
CA GLY A 146 -1.71 -12.67 -17.93
C GLY A 146 -1.87 -12.48 -19.43
N LEU A 147 -3.08 -12.68 -19.93
CA LEU A 147 -3.39 -12.58 -21.35
C LEU A 147 -3.20 -11.15 -21.91
N ALA A 148 -3.42 -10.12 -21.10
CA ALA A 148 -3.25 -8.73 -21.52
C ALA A 148 -1.77 -8.31 -21.62
N GLY A 149 -0.85 -9.08 -21.00
CA GLY A 149 0.57 -8.76 -20.96
C GLY A 149 1.18 -8.92 -19.58
N ARG A 150 2.13 -8.04 -19.27
CA ARG A 150 2.85 -8.04 -17.99
C ARG A 150 2.91 -6.62 -17.41
N ALA A 151 2.76 -6.51 -16.10
CA ALA A 151 3.04 -5.29 -15.35
C ALA A 151 4.23 -5.53 -14.42
N GLU A 152 5.29 -4.76 -14.60
CA GLU A 152 6.45 -4.72 -13.71
C GLU A 152 6.25 -3.58 -12.71
N ILE A 153 6.30 -3.89 -11.42
CA ILE A 153 6.05 -2.95 -10.35
C ILE A 153 7.30 -2.84 -9.50
N ARG A 154 7.82 -1.62 -9.32
CA ARG A 154 9.05 -1.36 -8.55
C ARG A 154 8.87 -0.23 -7.57
N VAL A 155 9.40 -0.41 -6.38
CA VAL A 155 9.61 0.70 -5.44
C VAL A 155 10.93 1.38 -5.82
N THR A 156 10.83 2.59 -6.38
CA THR A 156 11.98 3.35 -6.90
C THR A 156 12.52 4.39 -5.92
N GLY A 157 11.69 4.85 -4.99
CA GLY A 157 12.08 5.78 -3.95
C GLY A 157 11.35 5.48 -2.66
N ALA A 158 12.09 5.35 -1.58
CA ALA A 158 11.54 5.29 -0.23
C ALA A 158 12.44 6.11 0.68
N VAL A 159 11.87 7.14 1.31
CA VAL A 159 12.49 7.88 2.40
C VAL A 159 11.82 7.39 3.67
N THR A 160 12.56 6.65 4.45
CA THR A 160 12.10 6.09 5.72
C THR A 160 12.87 6.74 6.84
N GLY A 161 12.20 7.19 7.88
CA GLY A 161 12.87 7.40 9.17
C GLY A 161 13.35 6.05 9.72
N SER A 162 14.20 6.04 10.74
CA SER A 162 14.68 4.82 11.42
C SER A 162 13.55 3.94 11.99
N ALA A 163 12.34 4.51 12.07
CA ALA A 163 11.14 3.84 12.59
C ALA A 163 10.42 2.93 11.57
N PHE A 164 10.80 2.99 10.28
CA PHE A 164 10.09 2.26 9.23
C PHE A 164 11.01 1.38 8.40
N GLU A 165 10.44 0.29 7.88
CA GLU A 165 11.01 -0.53 6.81
C GLU A 165 10.08 -0.56 5.60
N GLN A 166 10.67 -0.70 4.41
CA GLN A 166 9.93 -0.76 3.15
C GLN A 166 9.64 -2.22 2.81
N VAL A 167 8.39 -2.48 2.44
CA VAL A 167 7.91 -3.79 1.96
C VAL A 167 7.05 -3.62 0.70
N LEU A 168 6.93 -4.67 -0.08
CA LEU A 168 5.90 -4.83 -1.10
C LEU A 168 4.84 -5.82 -0.60
N TYR A 169 3.60 -5.52 -0.93
CA TYR A 169 2.42 -6.31 -0.58
C TYR A 169 1.59 -6.55 -1.84
N VAL A 170 1.14 -7.79 -2.02
CA VAL A 170 0.21 -8.18 -3.08
C VAL A 170 -0.91 -9.01 -2.47
N ARG A 171 -2.17 -8.63 -2.74
CA ARG A 171 -3.36 -9.35 -2.30
C ARG A 171 -4.15 -9.86 -3.49
N ASP A 172 -4.55 -11.12 -3.43
CA ASP A 172 -5.46 -11.78 -4.35
C ASP A 172 -6.91 -11.45 -3.98
N ALA A 173 -7.39 -10.26 -4.37
CA ALA A 173 -8.77 -9.84 -4.11
C ALA A 173 -9.74 -10.36 -5.17
N PRO A 174 -11.06 -10.48 -4.89
CA PRO A 174 -12.03 -10.99 -5.87
C PRO A 174 -12.03 -10.20 -7.18
N GLU A 175 -11.83 -8.89 -7.13
CA GLU A 175 -11.78 -7.98 -8.27
C GLU A 175 -10.44 -8.00 -9.02
N GLY A 176 -9.39 -8.56 -8.42
CA GLY A 176 -8.06 -8.63 -9.01
C GLY A 176 -6.92 -8.49 -8.00
N TRP A 177 -5.82 -7.95 -8.46
CA TRP A 177 -4.60 -7.80 -7.68
C TRP A 177 -4.49 -6.42 -7.05
N VAL A 178 -4.54 -6.37 -5.71
CA VAL A 178 -4.21 -5.15 -4.96
C VAL A 178 -2.73 -5.14 -4.67
N VAL A 179 -2.04 -4.10 -5.13
CA VAL A 179 -0.58 -3.95 -4.94
C VAL A 179 -0.31 -2.71 -4.09
N HIS A 180 0.45 -2.91 -3.02
CA HIS A 180 0.90 -1.84 -2.14
C HIS A 180 2.42 -1.79 -2.08
N ALA A 181 3.01 -0.66 -2.42
CA ALA A 181 4.28 -0.28 -1.84
C ALA A 181 3.99 0.26 -0.43
N ARG A 182 4.67 -0.24 0.61
CA ARG A 182 4.36 0.10 2.01
C ARG A 182 5.60 0.46 2.80
N LEU A 183 5.46 1.44 3.66
CA LEU A 183 6.32 1.66 4.82
C LEU A 183 5.59 1.12 6.05
N ILE A 184 6.21 0.18 6.73
CA ILE A 184 5.69 -0.41 7.97
C ILE A 184 6.67 -0.14 9.11
N PRO A 185 6.21 -0.07 10.37
CA PRO A 185 7.11 0.15 11.50
C PRO A 185 8.20 -0.90 11.56
N ALA A 186 9.44 -0.47 11.78
CA ALA A 186 10.58 -1.36 11.94
C ALA A 186 10.43 -2.25 13.18
N PRO A 187 11.16 -3.39 13.28
CA PRO A 187 11.00 -4.38 14.35
C PRO A 187 10.97 -3.87 15.80
N PRO A 188 11.71 -2.83 16.22
CA PRO A 188 11.57 -2.30 17.57
C PRO A 188 10.18 -1.76 17.93
N TYR A 189 9.41 -1.38 16.91
CA TYR A 189 8.06 -0.83 17.03
C TYR A 189 6.97 -1.86 16.67
N ALA A 190 7.36 -3.10 16.41
CA ALA A 190 6.45 -4.17 16.04
C ALA A 190 5.72 -4.72 17.27
N HIS A 191 4.44 -4.97 17.10
CA HIS A 191 3.58 -5.59 18.10
C HIS A 191 2.88 -6.80 17.53
N LEU A 192 2.61 -7.81 18.37
CA LEU A 192 1.74 -8.92 18.02
C LEU A 192 0.33 -8.68 18.54
N TRP A 193 -0.61 -8.82 17.64
CA TRP A 193 -2.03 -8.68 17.93
C TRP A 193 -2.72 -10.02 17.77
N VAL A 194 -3.56 -10.36 18.73
CA VAL A 194 -4.49 -11.47 18.58
C VAL A 194 -5.81 -10.90 18.09
N ARG A 195 -6.21 -11.28 16.90
CA ARG A 195 -7.50 -10.91 16.33
C ARG A 195 -8.44 -12.09 16.43
N TRP A 196 -9.60 -11.88 17.04
CA TRP A 196 -10.67 -12.86 17.13
C TRP A 196 -11.90 -12.33 16.39
N PHE A 197 -12.49 -13.14 15.53
CA PHE A 197 -13.59 -12.74 14.65
C PHE A 197 -13.26 -11.47 13.83
N ASN A 198 -13.83 -11.24 12.71
CA ASN A 198 -13.61 -10.07 11.84
C ASN A 198 -13.88 -8.69 12.52
N ARG A 199 -14.01 -8.64 13.82
CA ARG A 199 -14.24 -7.43 14.59
C ARG A 199 -12.93 -6.92 15.17
N TYR A 200 -12.80 -5.63 15.21
CA TYR A 200 -11.73 -4.77 15.73
C TYR A 200 -11.26 -5.06 17.18
N PHE A 201 -11.49 -6.25 17.66
CA PHE A 201 -10.98 -6.65 18.97
C PHE A 201 -9.54 -7.11 18.81
N ARG A 202 -8.62 -6.19 19.04
CA ARG A 202 -7.18 -6.46 19.00
C ARG A 202 -6.69 -6.59 20.43
N LEU A 203 -6.31 -7.78 20.83
CA LEU A 203 -5.57 -7.99 22.05
C LEU A 203 -4.07 -7.89 21.73
N SER A 204 -3.41 -6.84 22.20
CA SER A 204 -1.96 -6.69 22.04
C SER A 204 -1.24 -7.60 23.04
N LEU A 205 -0.25 -8.33 22.55
CA LEU A 205 0.68 -9.03 23.44
C LEU A 205 1.65 -8.01 24.08
N PRO A 206 2.10 -8.25 25.31
CA PRO A 206 3.13 -7.41 25.95
C PRO A 206 4.37 -7.30 25.10
N ASP A 207 5.00 -6.12 25.05
CA ASP A 207 6.17 -5.83 24.23
C ASP A 207 7.31 -6.84 24.37
N PRO A 208 7.67 -7.33 25.58
CA PRO A 208 8.72 -8.36 25.70
C PRO A 208 8.37 -9.65 24.98
N ALA A 209 7.13 -10.11 25.06
CA ALA A 209 6.65 -11.32 24.38
C ALA A 209 6.61 -11.12 22.87
N SER A 210 6.11 -9.97 22.40
CA SER A 210 6.10 -9.62 20.99
C SER A 210 7.50 -9.59 20.39
N ARG A 211 8.46 -8.94 21.07
CA ARG A 211 9.86 -8.90 20.64
C ARG A 211 10.52 -10.28 20.62
N ALA A 212 10.29 -11.09 21.64
CA ALA A 212 10.84 -12.45 21.70
C ALA A 212 10.31 -13.31 20.54
N LEU A 213 9.02 -13.28 20.25
CA LEU A 213 8.42 -14.05 19.15
C LEU A 213 8.89 -13.55 17.78
N LEU A 214 8.98 -12.23 17.58
CA LEU A 214 9.42 -11.64 16.32
C LEU A 214 10.95 -11.70 16.12
N SER A 215 11.73 -12.04 17.16
CA SER A 215 13.15 -12.33 17.01
C SER A 215 13.44 -13.68 16.36
N ILE A 216 12.45 -14.59 16.30
CA ILE A 216 12.56 -15.89 15.64
C ILE A 216 12.30 -15.69 14.14
N PRO A 217 13.31 -15.90 13.25
CA PRO A 217 13.20 -15.54 11.82
C PRO A 217 12.00 -16.19 11.11
N VAL A 218 11.72 -17.46 11.40
CA VAL A 218 10.59 -18.19 10.80
C VAL A 218 9.25 -17.61 11.22
N LEU A 219 9.09 -17.26 12.49
CA LEU A 219 7.86 -16.61 12.99
C LEU A 219 7.74 -15.19 12.44
N LYS A 220 8.82 -14.42 12.44
CA LYS A 220 8.84 -13.08 11.84
C LYS A 220 8.41 -13.15 10.37
N SER A 221 9.01 -14.03 9.59
CA SER A 221 8.67 -14.20 8.17
C SER A 221 7.18 -14.50 7.97
N ARG A 222 6.63 -15.40 8.77
CA ARG A 222 5.23 -15.82 8.65
C ARG A 222 4.23 -14.79 9.17
N LEU A 223 4.54 -14.10 10.24
CA LEU A 223 3.61 -13.17 10.91
C LEU A 223 3.72 -11.74 10.37
N TRP A 224 4.88 -11.35 9.90
CA TRP A 224 5.19 -9.98 9.51
C TRP A 224 5.21 -9.77 8.01
N TYR A 225 5.75 -10.73 7.25
CA TYR A 225 5.92 -10.59 5.81
C TYR A 225 4.93 -11.43 4.99
N ALA A 226 4.58 -12.61 5.43
CA ALA A 226 3.67 -13.48 4.70
C ALA A 226 2.51 -13.88 5.61
N ALA A 227 1.38 -13.20 5.48
CA ALA A 227 0.20 -13.50 6.27
C ALA A 227 -0.93 -13.98 5.38
N GLU A 228 -1.37 -15.21 5.58
CA GLU A 228 -2.61 -15.73 5.05
C GLU A 228 -3.76 -15.30 5.97
N ARG A 229 -4.84 -14.78 5.40
CA ARG A 229 -6.08 -14.61 6.14
C ARG A 229 -6.82 -15.93 6.17
N GLY A 230 -6.88 -16.55 7.34
CA GLY A 230 -7.82 -17.65 7.59
C GLY A 230 -9.27 -17.19 7.52
N GLY A 231 -10.21 -18.15 7.54
CA GLY A 231 -11.65 -17.88 7.51
C GLY A 231 -12.11 -16.90 8.60
N ARG A 232 -13.34 -16.40 8.46
CA ARG A 232 -13.91 -15.31 9.28
C ARG A 232 -13.89 -15.57 10.79
N ASP A 233 -13.84 -16.83 11.20
CA ASP A 233 -14.02 -17.26 12.59
C ASP A 233 -12.73 -17.79 13.25
N ALA A 234 -11.59 -17.72 12.57
CA ALA A 234 -10.34 -18.21 13.11
C ALA A 234 -9.63 -17.19 14.02
N LEU A 235 -9.06 -17.66 15.11
CA LEU A 235 -8.12 -16.89 15.90
C LEU A 235 -6.87 -16.64 15.08
N GLN A 236 -6.54 -15.38 14.83
CA GLN A 236 -5.39 -15.01 14.02
C GLN A 236 -4.37 -14.25 14.85
N LEU A 237 -3.14 -14.69 14.83
CA LEU A 237 -2.00 -13.94 15.32
C LEU A 237 -1.44 -13.11 14.16
N GLN A 238 -1.45 -11.80 14.30
CA GLN A 238 -0.94 -10.87 13.30
C GLN A 238 0.14 -9.99 13.92
N ALA A 239 1.18 -9.72 13.16
CA ALA A 239 2.13 -8.68 13.50
C ALA A 239 1.66 -7.35 12.90
N SER A 240 1.78 -6.32 13.69
CA SER A 240 1.58 -4.93 13.29
C SER A 240 2.57 -4.09 14.06
N GLY A 241 2.59 -2.79 13.84
CA GLY A 241 3.44 -1.89 14.59
C GLY A 241 2.83 -0.50 14.66
N LEU A 242 3.39 0.32 15.53
CA LEU A 242 3.09 1.74 15.63
C LEU A 242 4.41 2.49 15.69
N ALA A 243 4.71 3.24 14.65
CA ALA A 243 5.84 4.14 14.64
C ALA A 243 5.37 5.57 14.91
N ARG A 244 6.14 6.28 15.70
CA ARG A 244 5.89 7.69 16.00
C ARG A 244 6.80 8.56 15.15
N LEU A 245 6.20 9.48 14.43
CA LEU A 245 6.90 10.61 13.80
C LEU A 245 6.67 11.87 14.62
N GLN A 246 7.72 12.66 14.81
CA GLN A 246 7.62 13.97 15.43
C GLN A 246 7.09 15.00 14.42
N ALA A 247 6.71 16.17 14.88
CA ALA A 247 6.31 17.24 13.97
C ALA A 247 7.44 17.58 12.98
N SER A 248 7.08 17.86 11.74
CA SER A 248 7.97 18.17 10.61
C SER A 248 8.82 16.99 10.12
N GLU A 249 8.64 15.79 10.64
CA GLU A 249 9.26 14.60 10.04
C GLU A 249 8.55 14.19 8.75
N ARG A 250 9.33 13.69 7.81
CA ARG A 250 8.85 13.31 6.48
C ARG A 250 9.15 11.86 6.16
N ILE A 251 8.17 11.20 5.58
CA ILE A 251 8.31 9.91 4.89
C ILE A 251 7.86 10.06 3.43
N ALA A 252 8.43 9.26 2.54
CA ALA A 252 8.04 9.27 1.14
C ALA A 252 8.20 7.88 0.52
N LEU A 253 7.42 7.63 -0.52
CA LEU A 253 7.39 6.37 -1.23
C LEU A 253 7.06 6.62 -2.71
N SER A 254 7.76 5.94 -3.62
CA SER A 254 7.49 5.99 -5.05
C SER A 254 7.37 4.58 -5.61
N MET A 255 6.32 4.37 -6.37
CA MET A 255 6.04 3.12 -7.09
C MET A 255 6.02 3.39 -8.59
N GLU A 256 6.89 2.72 -9.32
CA GLU A 256 6.93 2.73 -10.78
C GLU A 256 6.26 1.46 -11.31
N MET A 257 5.39 1.63 -12.30
CA MET A 257 4.68 0.56 -12.97
C MET A 257 4.93 0.64 -14.46
N ASN A 258 5.50 -0.42 -15.05
CA ASN A 258 5.78 -0.52 -16.48
C ASN A 258 4.95 -1.66 -17.08
N PHE A 259 4.31 -1.41 -18.21
CA PHE A 259 3.40 -2.34 -18.86
C PHE A 259 4.00 -2.84 -20.16
N GLU A 260 4.09 -4.17 -20.29
CA GLU A 260 4.50 -4.88 -21.50
C GLU A 260 3.30 -5.64 -22.04
N ARG A 261 3.00 -5.48 -23.32
CA ARG A 261 1.92 -6.20 -24.01
C ARG A 261 2.36 -7.61 -24.37
N SER A 262 1.40 -8.52 -24.42
CA SER A 262 1.58 -9.86 -24.99
C SER A 262 1.76 -9.81 -26.49
#